data_69c2aaa579cdf9ab6ca04532e8089d6a
#
_entry.id   69c2aaa579cdf9ab6ca04532e8089d6a
#
_cell.length_a   1.000
_cell.length_b   1.000
_cell.length_c   1.000
_cell.angle_alpha   90.00
_cell.angle_beta   90.00
_cell.angle_gamma   90.00
#
_symmetry.space_group_name_H-M   'P 1'
#
loop_
_entity.id
_entity.type
_entity.pdbx_description
1 polymer ?
#
loop_
_entity_poly.entity_id
_entity_poly.type
_entity_poly.pdbx_seq_one_letter_code
_entity_poly.pdbx_strand_id
1 'polypeptide(L)'
;MRCAIGDGAAPMAAMLDILAGEGRKLNAVLEPGALEARHVRFLRPEWWRFYAPKTAPALAACLAAARVNRLPDDVDFRTPWERGDDAAIAEYELTMIRRSASNMRAIGLGA
;
A
#
# COMPACT_ATOMS: atom_id res chain seq x y z
N MET A 1 2.86 -5.42 2.33
CA MET A 1 4.09 -4.63 2.19
C MET A 1 3.72 -3.19 1.85
N ARG A 2 4.45 -2.20 2.35
CA ARG A 2 4.33 -0.82 1.88
C ARG A 2 5.15 -0.67 0.59
N CYS A 3 4.62 0.08 -0.35
CA CYS A 3 5.31 0.45 -1.59
C CYS A 3 4.97 1.90 -1.91
N ALA A 4 5.67 2.49 -2.86
CA ALA A 4 5.30 3.80 -3.37
C ALA A 4 3.86 3.77 -3.91
N ILE A 5 3.14 4.88 -3.79
CA ILE A 5 1.79 5.00 -4.32
C ILE A 5 1.83 4.72 -5.84
N GLY A 6 0.95 3.84 -6.28
CA GLY A 6 0.89 3.40 -7.67
C GLY A 6 1.73 2.16 -8.02
N ASP A 7 2.65 1.74 -7.16
CA ASP A 7 3.42 0.49 -7.36
C ASP A 7 2.69 -0.75 -6.82
N GLY A 8 1.65 -0.55 -6.03
CA GLY A 8 0.88 -1.64 -5.42
C GLY A 8 -0.29 -2.09 -6.28
N ALA A 9 -0.99 -3.11 -5.76
CA ALA A 9 -2.19 -3.66 -6.40
C ALA A 9 -3.46 -2.79 -6.25
N ALA A 10 -3.40 -1.70 -5.46
CA ALA A 10 -4.54 -0.80 -5.30
C ALA A 10 -4.78 -0.02 -6.60
N PRO A 11 -6.01 0.00 -7.15
CA PRO A 11 -6.33 0.68 -8.41
C PRO A 11 -6.45 2.19 -8.20
N MET A 12 -5.33 2.85 -7.87
CA MET A 12 -5.29 4.26 -7.45
C MET A 12 -5.93 5.20 -8.47
N ALA A 13 -5.66 5.02 -9.76
CA ALA A 13 -6.25 5.86 -10.80
C ALA A 13 -7.79 5.78 -10.78
N ALA A 14 -8.35 4.57 -10.79
CA ALA A 14 -9.80 4.37 -10.75
C ALA A 14 -10.43 4.93 -9.47
N MET A 15 -9.75 4.81 -8.32
CA MET A 15 -10.22 5.39 -7.05
C MET A 15 -10.26 6.93 -7.13
N LEU A 16 -9.26 7.54 -7.74
CA LEU A 16 -9.19 8.99 -7.92
C LEU A 16 -10.23 9.50 -8.93
N ASP A 17 -10.48 8.75 -10.00
CA ASP A 17 -11.53 9.07 -10.98
C ASP A 17 -12.92 9.08 -10.32
N ILE A 18 -13.22 8.14 -9.44
CA ILE A 18 -14.46 8.13 -8.66
C ILE A 18 -14.55 9.40 -7.79
N LEU A 19 -13.48 9.74 -7.08
CA LEU A 19 -13.46 10.92 -6.20
C LEU A 19 -13.58 12.23 -7.00
N ALA A 20 -12.92 12.32 -8.16
CA ALA A 20 -13.01 13.48 -9.03
C ALA A 20 -14.41 13.63 -9.64
N GLY A 21 -15.08 12.52 -9.97
CA GLY A 21 -16.45 12.49 -10.51
C GLY A 21 -17.50 13.09 -9.58
N GLU A 22 -17.23 13.18 -8.27
CA GLU A 22 -18.11 13.83 -7.30
C GLU A 22 -18.13 15.38 -7.38
N GLY A 23 -17.37 15.97 -8.31
CA GLY A 23 -17.30 17.44 -8.51
C GLY A 23 -16.67 18.20 -7.33
N ARG A 24 -16.02 17.49 -6.43
CA ARG A 24 -15.36 18.08 -5.24
C ARG A 24 -13.92 18.43 -5.54
N LYS A 25 -13.48 19.58 -5.06
CA LYS A 25 -12.08 19.95 -5.05
C LYS A 25 -11.39 19.15 -3.92
N LEU A 26 -10.56 18.17 -4.30
CA LEU A 26 -9.86 17.31 -3.34
C LEU A 26 -8.39 17.69 -3.26
N ASN A 27 -7.87 17.76 -2.06
CA ASN A 27 -6.44 17.85 -1.82
C ASN A 27 -5.92 16.44 -1.47
N ALA A 28 -4.90 15.99 -2.19
CA ALA A 28 -4.21 14.74 -1.87
C ALA A 28 -2.94 15.05 -1.08
N VAL A 29 -2.78 14.39 0.07
CA VAL A 29 -1.57 14.48 0.90
C VAL A 29 -0.84 13.15 0.82
N LEU A 30 0.46 13.22 0.57
CA LEU A 30 1.34 12.07 0.56
C LEU A 30 1.99 11.91 1.93
N GLU A 31 1.64 10.85 2.64
CA GLU A 31 2.19 10.51 3.95
C GLU A 31 2.99 9.20 3.89
N PRO A 32 4.25 9.23 3.46
CA PRO A 32 5.09 8.04 3.48
C PRO A 32 5.50 7.68 4.91
N GLY A 33 5.70 6.40 5.15
CA GLY A 33 6.23 5.94 6.43
C GLY A 33 7.18 4.77 6.20
N ALA A 34 8.42 4.90 6.71
CA ALA A 34 9.45 3.90 6.54
C ALA A 34 9.62 2.96 7.72
N LEU A 35 8.91 3.21 8.84
CA LEU A 35 9.19 2.49 10.07
C LEU A 35 8.92 0.98 9.90
N GLU A 36 7.73 0.52 10.05
CA GLU A 36 7.45 -0.92 9.99
C GLU A 36 6.56 -1.30 8.80
N ALA A 37 6.75 -2.47 8.23
CA ALA A 37 5.78 -3.06 7.33
C ALA A 37 4.53 -3.48 8.11
N ARG A 38 3.36 -3.10 7.63
CA ARG A 38 2.11 -3.56 8.26
C ARG A 38 1.84 -5.01 7.88
N HIS A 39 1.95 -5.89 8.87
CA HIS A 39 1.59 -7.29 8.73
C HIS A 39 0.09 -7.49 8.97
N VAL A 40 -0.65 -7.77 7.91
CA VAL A 40 -2.07 -8.08 7.98
C VAL A 40 -2.25 -9.56 8.31
N ARG A 41 -2.57 -9.87 9.57
CA ARG A 41 -2.69 -11.25 10.07
C ARG A 41 -4.07 -11.85 9.77
N PHE A 42 -4.50 -11.80 8.53
CA PHE A 42 -5.85 -12.18 8.11
C PHE A 42 -6.20 -13.68 8.30
N LEU A 43 -5.22 -14.52 8.61
CA LEU A 43 -5.46 -15.92 9.01
C LEU A 43 -5.80 -16.06 10.50
N ARG A 44 -5.68 -14.98 11.30
CA ARG A 44 -6.03 -15.02 12.71
C ARG A 44 -7.46 -14.56 12.92
N PRO A 45 -8.26 -15.27 13.75
CA PRO A 45 -9.65 -14.89 14.03
C PRO A 45 -9.80 -13.46 14.54
N GLU A 46 -8.83 -13.00 15.33
CA GLU A 46 -8.83 -11.66 15.94
C GLU A 46 -8.81 -10.55 14.90
N TRP A 47 -8.15 -10.78 13.75
CA TRP A 47 -8.14 -9.82 12.64
C TRP A 47 -9.54 -9.49 12.17
N TRP A 48 -10.41 -10.49 12.07
CA TRP A 48 -11.76 -10.35 11.52
C TRP A 48 -12.76 -9.74 12.51
N ARG A 49 -12.35 -9.45 13.75
CA ARG A 49 -13.24 -8.87 14.78
C ARG A 49 -13.90 -7.58 14.30
N PHE A 50 -13.19 -6.77 13.53
CA PHE A 50 -13.62 -5.44 13.09
C PHE A 50 -14.15 -5.41 11.66
N TYR A 51 -14.20 -6.55 10.98
CA TYR A 51 -14.66 -6.65 9.60
C TYR A 51 -15.89 -7.56 9.51
N ALA A 52 -16.94 -7.07 8.88
CA ALA A 52 -18.13 -7.85 8.59
C ALA A 52 -18.40 -7.82 7.07
N PRO A 53 -18.90 -8.92 6.50
CA PRO A 53 -19.10 -10.25 7.08
C PRO A 53 -17.83 -11.10 7.09
N LYS A 54 -17.69 -11.95 8.11
CA LYS A 54 -16.61 -12.95 8.21
C LYS A 54 -17.01 -14.22 7.46
N THR A 55 -16.90 -14.22 6.17
CA THR A 55 -17.35 -15.35 5.34
C THR A 55 -16.20 -16.09 4.70
N ALA A 56 -16.37 -17.37 4.43
CA ALA A 56 -15.39 -18.16 3.70
C ALA A 56 -15.08 -17.58 2.30
N PRO A 57 -16.04 -17.07 1.53
CA PRO A 57 -15.74 -16.39 0.27
C PRO A 57 -14.85 -15.15 0.44
N ALA A 58 -15.06 -14.33 1.48
CA ALA A 58 -14.21 -13.16 1.75
C ALA A 58 -12.77 -13.57 2.08
N LEU A 59 -12.57 -14.61 2.87
CA LEU A 59 -11.25 -15.16 3.16
C LEU A 59 -10.60 -15.72 1.90
N ALA A 60 -11.33 -16.46 1.08
CA ALA A 60 -10.83 -17.00 -0.18
C ALA A 60 -10.39 -15.89 -1.15
N ALA A 61 -11.16 -14.79 -1.24
CA ALA A 61 -10.79 -13.62 -2.03
C ALA A 61 -9.51 -12.95 -1.53
N CYS A 62 -9.34 -12.80 -0.22
CA CYS A 62 -8.09 -12.29 0.38
C CYS A 62 -6.89 -13.19 0.05
N LEU A 63 -7.05 -14.50 0.15
CA LEU A 63 -5.99 -15.47 -0.16
C LEU A 63 -5.61 -15.43 -1.64
N ALA A 64 -6.60 -15.36 -2.53
CA ALA A 64 -6.37 -15.23 -3.97
C ALA A 64 -5.62 -13.94 -4.30
N ALA A 65 -6.05 -12.80 -3.76
CA ALA A 65 -5.38 -11.53 -3.94
C ALA A 65 -3.94 -11.54 -3.40
N ALA A 66 -3.71 -12.11 -2.22
CA ALA A 66 -2.37 -12.24 -1.65
C ALA A 66 -1.47 -13.12 -2.50
N ARG A 67 -1.99 -14.20 -3.07
CA ARG A 67 -1.23 -15.10 -3.94
C ARG A 67 -0.80 -14.44 -5.24
N VAL A 68 -1.71 -13.71 -5.87
CA VAL A 68 -1.45 -13.03 -7.15
C VAL A 68 -0.46 -11.88 -6.98
N ASN A 69 -0.52 -11.17 -5.85
CA ASN A 69 0.29 -9.99 -5.57
C ASN A 69 1.47 -10.27 -4.64
N ARG A 70 1.83 -11.55 -4.44
CA ARG A 70 2.99 -11.88 -3.60
C ARG A 70 4.29 -11.45 -4.26
N LEU A 71 5.24 -11.05 -3.46
CA LEU A 71 6.62 -10.87 -3.92
C LEU A 71 7.26 -12.22 -4.22
N PRO A 72 8.28 -12.26 -5.09
CA PRO A 72 9.14 -13.42 -5.23
C PRO A 72 9.72 -13.86 -3.87
N ASP A 73 9.96 -15.17 -3.71
CA ASP A 73 10.38 -15.73 -2.41
C ASP A 73 11.78 -15.26 -1.97
N ASP A 74 12.61 -14.81 -2.92
CA ASP A 74 13.95 -14.28 -2.73
C ASP A 74 14.00 -12.78 -2.39
N VAL A 75 12.86 -12.08 -2.42
CA VAL A 75 12.79 -10.65 -2.11
C VAL A 75 12.57 -10.45 -0.62
N ASP A 76 13.51 -9.76 0.02
CA ASP A 76 13.31 -9.30 1.41
C ASP A 76 12.30 -8.14 1.44
N PHE A 77 11.15 -8.39 2.03
CA PHE A 77 10.05 -7.41 2.16
C PHE A 77 10.21 -6.48 3.37
N ARG A 78 11.20 -6.70 4.22
CA ARG A 78 11.43 -5.90 5.42
C ARG A 78 11.92 -4.50 5.03
N THR A 79 11.43 -3.50 5.76
CA THR A 79 11.95 -2.14 5.66
C THR A 79 13.36 -2.05 6.25
N PRO A 80 14.15 -0.99 5.95
CA PRO A 80 15.43 -0.77 6.63
C PRO A 80 15.29 -0.79 8.16
N TRP A 81 14.23 -0.18 8.69
CA TRP A 81 13.96 -0.19 10.13
C TRP A 81 13.78 -1.61 10.68
N GLU A 82 13.02 -2.47 10.00
CA GLU A 82 12.83 -3.87 10.39
C GLU A 82 14.11 -4.72 10.28
N ARG A 83 15.06 -4.27 9.48
CA ARG A 83 16.38 -4.90 9.37
C ARG A 83 17.40 -4.34 10.37
N GLY A 84 17.06 -3.28 11.10
CA GLY A 84 17.99 -2.55 11.97
C GLY A 84 19.04 -1.74 11.21
N ASP A 85 18.71 -1.32 9.98
CA ASP A 85 19.58 -0.51 9.12
C ASP A 85 19.13 0.96 9.19
N ASP A 86 19.44 1.60 10.30
CA ASP A 86 19.02 2.98 10.57
C ASP A 86 19.61 3.97 9.55
N ALA A 87 20.80 3.69 9.04
CA ALA A 87 21.47 4.54 8.05
C ALA A 87 20.71 4.60 6.71
N ALA A 88 20.02 3.53 6.34
CA ALA A 88 19.27 3.45 5.10
C ALA A 88 17.85 4.02 5.18
N ILE A 89 17.34 4.36 6.36
CA ILE A 89 15.95 4.80 6.54
C ILE A 89 15.64 6.05 5.72
N ALA A 90 16.47 7.10 5.86
CA ALA A 90 16.22 8.38 5.21
C ALA A 90 16.22 8.27 3.68
N GLU A 91 17.17 7.54 3.11
CA GLU A 91 17.22 7.33 1.65
C GLU A 91 16.05 6.47 1.16
N TYR A 92 15.66 5.48 1.93
CA TYR A 92 14.48 4.68 1.63
C TYR A 92 13.21 5.55 1.59
N GLU A 93 12.98 6.40 2.59
CA GLU A 93 11.85 7.33 2.63
C GLU A 93 11.85 8.28 1.44
N LEU A 94 13.00 8.91 1.17
CA LEU A 94 13.14 9.85 0.08
C LEU A 94 12.86 9.20 -1.28
N THR A 95 13.33 7.98 -1.47
CA THR A 95 13.07 7.19 -2.68
C THR A 95 11.57 6.89 -2.82
N MET A 96 10.90 6.49 -1.73
CA MET A 96 9.47 6.24 -1.72
C MET A 96 8.65 7.50 -2.02
N ILE A 97 9.05 8.66 -1.47
CA ILE A 97 8.41 9.95 -1.75
C ILE A 97 8.55 10.32 -3.22
N ARG A 98 9.76 10.29 -3.75
CA ARG A 98 10.05 10.65 -5.15
C ARG A 98 9.28 9.79 -6.12
N ARG A 99 9.27 8.48 -5.90
CA ARG A 99 8.56 7.53 -6.74
C ARG A 99 7.05 7.72 -6.66
N SER A 100 6.49 7.89 -5.45
CA SER A 100 5.08 8.19 -5.26
C SER A 100 4.67 9.49 -5.95
N ALA A 101 5.45 10.56 -5.81
CA ALA A 101 5.19 11.82 -6.48
C ALA A 101 5.21 11.69 -8.01
N SER A 102 6.16 10.92 -8.54
CA SER A 102 6.22 10.62 -9.97
C SER A 102 4.97 9.87 -10.45
N ASN A 103 4.59 8.82 -9.73
CA ASN A 103 3.41 8.02 -10.07
C ASN A 103 2.12 8.85 -9.97
N MET A 104 1.99 9.70 -8.95
CA MET A 104 0.83 10.59 -8.80
C MET A 104 0.71 11.59 -9.96
N ARG A 105 1.81 12.17 -10.41
CA ARG A 105 1.81 13.04 -11.61
C ARG A 105 1.38 12.27 -12.86
N ALA A 106 1.84 11.04 -13.03
CA ALA A 106 1.48 10.21 -14.17
C ALA A 106 -0.03 9.89 -14.25
N ILE A 107 -0.74 9.93 -13.12
CA ILE A 107 -2.20 9.76 -13.05
C ILE A 107 -2.96 11.10 -12.92
N GLY A 108 -2.29 12.23 -13.19
CA GLY A 108 -2.94 13.55 -13.25
C GLY A 108 -3.07 14.29 -11.92
N LEU A 109 -2.41 13.83 -10.85
CA LEU A 109 -2.39 14.55 -9.57
C LEU A 109 -1.14 15.42 -9.43
N GLY A 110 -1.33 16.67 -9.00
CA GLY A 110 -0.20 17.58 -8.70
C GLY A 110 0.41 18.22 -9.95
N ALA A 111 -0.41 18.49 -10.94
CA ALA A 111 -0.07 19.41 -12.06
C ALA A 111 -0.22 20.86 -11.61
#